data_4c5435671961ac924d1b2643a94c834d
#
_entry.id   4c5435671961ac924d1b2643a94c834d
#
_cell.length_a   1.000
_cell.length_b   1.000
_cell.length_c   1.000
_cell.angle_alpha   90.00
_cell.angle_beta   90.00
_cell.angle_gamma   90.00
#
_symmetry.space_group_name_H-M   'P 1'
#
loop_
_entity.id
_entity.type
_entity.pdbx_description
1 polymer ?
#
loop_
_entity_poly.entity_id
_entity_poly.type
_entity_poly.pdbx_seq_one_letter_code
_entity_poly.pdbx_strand_id
1 'polypeptide(L)'
;MSAFANTLGGALIFGMADAEQIVGLTEPDSDAEKISEIIKTRMEPIPEFRLRFHRTEGGKVLLILDVFKGEETPYYYSGDGTLEAFVRIGNESVRASATELKRLVLRGRNTSYDSQMTLYRVEDYAFSKLRERYKKWTGNSFDNKDLVSFGLADEGGFLTNAGALIADESPIRWSRLFCTRWNGLDKSGGTMDALDDAEYSGSVLSLIENGEAFIKRNARMMWRKTPNSREELPEYVERSYHEALVNALAHRDYLVYGSEVHIDIYDDRLEIYSPGGMPDGSMIQDRDPLTVPSTRRNPVLADVFNRLGYMERKGSGFGKIVNGYKTQINYTEDKRPTFRSDRYQFTVIMPNLNYGVPQDVPQRVPQDVPQDDLDAKILALIKKDNKISTEKLGM
;
A
#
# COMPACT_ATOMS: atom_id res chain seq x y z
N MET A 1 20.61 -15.81 -15.83
CA MET A 1 20.59 -14.70 -16.81
C MET A 1 19.19 -14.11 -16.95
N SER A 2 18.23 -14.81 -17.58
CA SER A 2 16.86 -14.32 -17.76
C SER A 2 16.27 -13.71 -16.47
N ALA A 3 16.37 -14.42 -15.35
CA ALA A 3 15.85 -13.94 -14.07
C ALA A 3 16.50 -12.62 -13.60
N PHE A 4 17.78 -12.41 -13.83
CA PHE A 4 18.46 -11.17 -13.49
C PHE A 4 18.03 -10.02 -14.41
N ALA A 5 18.06 -10.24 -15.73
CA ALA A 5 17.63 -9.22 -16.69
C ALA A 5 16.15 -8.80 -16.50
N ASN A 6 15.29 -9.75 -16.15
CA ASN A 6 13.88 -9.50 -15.88
C ASN A 6 13.60 -8.86 -14.52
N THR A 7 14.60 -8.70 -13.64
CA THR A 7 14.41 -8.11 -12.30
C THR A 7 15.35 -6.93 -12.07
N LEU A 8 16.24 -7.01 -11.11
CA LEU A 8 17.10 -5.90 -10.68
C LEU A 8 18.54 -5.98 -11.24
N GLY A 9 18.80 -6.97 -12.09
CA GLY A 9 20.17 -7.36 -12.43
C GLY A 9 20.79 -8.26 -11.36
N GLY A 10 22.09 -8.50 -11.46
CA GLY A 10 22.83 -9.31 -10.50
C GLY A 10 24.14 -9.82 -11.04
N ALA A 11 24.92 -10.53 -10.22
CA ALA A 11 26.18 -11.10 -10.62
C ALA A 11 26.20 -12.61 -10.41
N LEU A 12 26.87 -13.33 -11.32
CA LEU A 12 27.22 -14.73 -11.20
C LEU A 12 28.73 -14.83 -11.11
N ILE A 13 29.24 -15.62 -10.16
CA ILE A 13 30.66 -15.83 -9.93
C ILE A 13 31.00 -17.26 -10.25
N PHE A 14 31.93 -17.44 -11.18
CA PHE A 14 32.46 -18.75 -11.59
C PHE A 14 33.84 -18.94 -11.00
N GLY A 15 34.18 -20.19 -10.65
CA GLY A 15 35.42 -20.54 -10.01
C GLY A 15 35.34 -20.67 -8.48
N MET A 16 34.09 -20.67 -7.96
CA MET A 16 33.80 -20.98 -6.56
C MET A 16 33.10 -22.33 -6.45
N ALA A 17 33.41 -23.11 -5.43
CA ALA A 17 32.69 -24.31 -5.03
C ALA A 17 31.75 -24.02 -3.86
N ASP A 18 30.98 -25.01 -3.43
CA ASP A 18 30.12 -24.95 -2.28
C ASP A 18 30.88 -24.52 -1.01
N ALA A 19 30.19 -23.95 -0.05
CA ALA A 19 30.75 -23.38 1.19
C ALA A 19 31.82 -22.28 0.96
N GLU A 20 31.60 -21.45 -0.08
CA GLU A 20 32.43 -20.27 -0.39
C GLU A 20 33.91 -20.58 -0.67
N GLN A 21 34.25 -21.83 -0.99
CA GLN A 21 35.62 -22.21 -1.29
C GLN A 21 36.03 -21.69 -2.68
N ILE A 22 37.10 -20.90 -2.74
CA ILE A 22 37.69 -20.43 -4.00
C ILE A 22 38.50 -21.57 -4.63
N VAL A 23 38.02 -22.09 -5.77
CA VAL A 23 38.71 -23.11 -6.57
C VAL A 23 39.58 -22.46 -7.65
N GLY A 24 39.03 -21.44 -8.31
CA GLY A 24 39.61 -20.78 -9.47
C GLY A 24 39.26 -21.49 -10.78
N LEU A 25 39.44 -20.81 -11.89
CA LEU A 25 39.25 -21.34 -13.25
C LEU A 25 40.61 -21.76 -13.84
N THR A 26 40.59 -22.84 -14.59
CA THR A 26 41.81 -23.36 -15.26
C THR A 26 42.04 -22.66 -16.60
N GLU A 27 40.97 -22.41 -17.35
CA GLU A 27 41.00 -21.76 -18.67
C GLU A 27 40.02 -20.55 -18.71
N PRO A 28 40.30 -19.47 -17.95
CA PRO A 28 39.37 -18.39 -17.76
C PRO A 28 38.87 -17.73 -19.07
N ASP A 29 39.76 -17.55 -20.05
CA ASP A 29 39.42 -16.92 -21.34
C ASP A 29 38.47 -17.81 -22.17
N SER A 30 38.78 -19.13 -22.24
CA SER A 30 37.92 -20.12 -22.91
C SER A 30 36.54 -20.21 -22.26
N ASP A 31 36.49 -20.15 -20.93
CA ASP A 31 35.24 -20.17 -20.17
C ASP A 31 34.43 -18.91 -20.40
N ALA A 32 35.06 -17.73 -20.50
CA ALA A 32 34.40 -16.47 -20.82
C ALA A 32 33.79 -16.47 -22.24
N GLU A 33 34.53 -17.02 -23.22
CA GLU A 33 34.03 -17.19 -24.60
C GLU A 33 32.81 -18.12 -24.64
N LYS A 34 32.86 -19.29 -23.99
CA LYS A 34 31.71 -20.22 -23.90
C LYS A 34 30.49 -19.59 -23.26
N ILE A 35 30.68 -18.90 -22.15
CA ILE A 35 29.58 -18.21 -21.47
C ILE A 35 28.97 -17.14 -22.38
N SER A 36 29.79 -16.34 -23.05
CA SER A 36 29.33 -15.33 -23.97
C SER A 36 28.53 -15.93 -25.15
N GLU A 37 29.00 -17.07 -25.70
CA GLU A 37 28.30 -17.78 -26.75
C GLU A 37 26.96 -18.34 -26.29
N ILE A 38 26.92 -18.97 -25.13
CA ILE A 38 25.67 -19.48 -24.51
C ILE A 38 24.67 -18.33 -24.35
N ILE A 39 25.10 -17.15 -23.86
CA ILE A 39 24.20 -16.00 -23.69
C ILE A 39 23.64 -15.58 -25.03
N LYS A 40 24.47 -15.40 -26.04
CA LYS A 40 24.08 -14.97 -27.38
C LYS A 40 23.15 -15.94 -28.09
N THR A 41 23.27 -17.23 -27.81
CA THR A 41 22.52 -18.31 -28.50
C THR A 41 21.27 -18.76 -27.74
N ARG A 42 21.20 -18.52 -26.42
CA ARG A 42 20.15 -19.03 -25.56
C ARG A 42 19.29 -17.93 -24.89
N MET A 43 19.58 -16.65 -25.15
CA MET A 43 18.83 -15.55 -24.59
C MET A 43 18.18 -14.71 -25.67
N GLU A 44 16.89 -14.37 -25.49
CA GLU A 44 16.13 -13.52 -26.40
C GLU A 44 15.19 -12.58 -25.62
N PRO A 45 15.31 -11.25 -25.82
CA PRO A 45 16.46 -10.58 -26.43
C PRO A 45 17.75 -10.85 -25.64
N ILE A 46 18.91 -10.49 -26.22
CA ILE A 46 20.18 -10.63 -25.52
C ILE A 46 20.26 -9.54 -24.46
N PRO A 47 20.38 -9.88 -23.17
CA PRO A 47 20.49 -8.88 -22.11
C PRO A 47 21.85 -8.19 -22.12
N GLU A 48 21.89 -6.96 -21.62
CA GLU A 48 23.16 -6.28 -21.37
C GLU A 48 23.92 -7.01 -20.26
N PHE A 49 25.18 -7.32 -20.50
CA PHE A 49 26.03 -8.01 -19.54
C PHE A 49 27.48 -7.59 -19.67
N ARG A 50 28.27 -7.82 -18.62
CA ARG A 50 29.70 -7.60 -18.60
C ARG A 50 30.41 -8.78 -17.96
N LEU A 51 31.43 -9.30 -18.62
CA LEU A 51 32.38 -10.27 -18.08
C LEU A 51 33.61 -9.54 -17.58
N ARG A 52 34.07 -9.90 -16.37
CA ARG A 52 35.30 -9.40 -15.78
C ARG A 52 36.02 -10.48 -15.00
N PHE A 53 37.35 -10.45 -15.08
CA PHE A 53 38.18 -11.35 -14.29
C PHE A 53 38.58 -10.73 -12.98
N HIS A 54 38.59 -11.53 -11.92
CA HIS A 54 39.10 -11.14 -10.63
C HIS A 54 40.20 -12.12 -10.19
N ARG A 55 41.39 -11.62 -9.95
CA ARG A 55 42.50 -12.40 -9.45
C ARG A 55 42.57 -12.28 -7.93
N THR A 56 42.49 -13.38 -7.22
CA THR A 56 42.55 -13.41 -5.76
C THR A 56 44.02 -13.26 -5.29
N GLU A 57 44.22 -12.94 -4.01
CA GLU A 57 45.55 -12.85 -3.40
C GLU A 57 46.36 -14.17 -3.53
N GLY A 58 45.66 -15.33 -3.55
CA GLY A 58 46.26 -16.65 -3.79
C GLY A 58 46.53 -16.96 -5.27
N GLY A 59 46.41 -15.99 -6.18
CA GLY A 59 46.70 -16.16 -7.62
C GLY A 59 45.62 -16.87 -8.43
N LYS A 60 44.54 -17.33 -7.81
CA LYS A 60 43.40 -17.98 -8.49
C LYS A 60 42.58 -16.95 -9.25
N VAL A 61 42.06 -17.31 -10.42
CA VAL A 61 41.24 -16.46 -11.26
C VAL A 61 39.79 -16.83 -11.13
N LEU A 62 38.93 -15.84 -10.86
CA LEU A 62 37.48 -15.94 -10.90
C LEU A 62 36.97 -15.18 -12.12
N LEU A 63 35.87 -15.65 -12.71
CA LEU A 63 35.12 -14.91 -13.73
C LEU A 63 33.80 -14.43 -13.13
N ILE A 64 33.56 -13.15 -13.24
CA ILE A 64 32.34 -12.52 -12.75
C ILE A 64 31.52 -12.05 -13.95
N LEU A 65 30.29 -12.53 -14.04
CA LEU A 65 29.32 -12.12 -15.03
C LEU A 65 28.32 -11.19 -14.36
N ASP A 66 28.46 -9.89 -14.59
CA ASP A 66 27.48 -8.90 -14.21
C ASP A 66 26.35 -8.85 -15.28
N VAL A 67 25.11 -9.04 -14.88
CA VAL A 67 23.92 -8.93 -15.71
C VAL A 67 23.16 -7.70 -15.30
N PHE A 68 22.93 -6.79 -16.24
CA PHE A 68 22.20 -5.57 -15.94
C PHE A 68 20.69 -5.79 -16.01
N LYS A 69 19.94 -4.93 -15.31
CA LYS A 69 18.49 -4.88 -15.41
C LYS A 69 18.10 -4.52 -16.84
N GLY A 70 17.33 -5.38 -17.47
CA GLY A 70 16.90 -5.17 -18.85
C GLY A 70 15.69 -4.24 -18.96
N GLU A 71 15.66 -3.43 -20.01
CA GLU A 71 14.55 -2.53 -20.33
C GLU A 71 13.56 -3.17 -21.31
N GLU A 72 14.03 -4.04 -22.22
CA GLU A 72 13.23 -4.72 -23.24
C GLU A 72 12.63 -6.05 -22.74
N THR A 73 12.07 -6.04 -21.53
CA THR A 73 11.47 -7.26 -20.97
C THR A 73 10.24 -7.72 -21.76
N PRO A 74 9.95 -9.02 -21.82
CA PRO A 74 10.61 -10.13 -21.11
C PRO A 74 11.84 -10.67 -21.85
N TYR A 75 12.90 -10.97 -21.09
CA TYR A 75 14.07 -11.71 -21.57
C TYR A 75 13.81 -13.18 -21.37
N TYR A 76 13.76 -13.94 -22.45
CA TYR A 76 13.52 -15.37 -22.44
C TYR A 76 14.81 -16.17 -22.44
N TYR A 77 14.78 -17.32 -21.80
CA TYR A 77 15.70 -18.41 -22.07
C TYR A 77 15.12 -19.24 -23.21
N SER A 78 15.90 -19.39 -24.29
CA SER A 78 15.58 -20.17 -25.46
C SER A 78 16.55 -21.36 -25.54
N GLY A 79 16.19 -22.48 -24.94
CA GLY A 79 16.99 -23.66 -24.91
C GLY A 79 16.17 -24.94 -24.85
N ASP A 80 16.69 -26.04 -25.39
CA ASP A 80 16.08 -27.36 -25.31
C ASP A 80 14.62 -27.41 -25.82
N GLY A 81 14.29 -26.58 -26.84
CA GLY A 81 12.97 -26.48 -27.42
C GLY A 81 11.98 -25.69 -26.58
N THR A 82 12.43 -25.01 -25.53
CA THR A 82 11.59 -24.19 -24.64
C THR A 82 11.90 -22.71 -24.81
N LEU A 83 10.88 -21.86 -24.62
CA LEU A 83 11.01 -20.40 -24.55
C LEU A 83 10.38 -19.95 -23.22
N GLU A 84 11.20 -19.67 -22.23
CA GLU A 84 10.74 -19.41 -20.88
C GLU A 84 11.36 -18.15 -20.28
N ALA A 85 10.53 -17.31 -19.68
CA ALA A 85 10.99 -16.17 -18.89
C ALA A 85 11.13 -16.56 -17.41
N PHE A 86 12.22 -16.14 -16.80
CA PHE A 86 12.48 -16.34 -15.38
C PHE A 86 12.56 -15.01 -14.66
N VAL A 87 12.26 -15.01 -13.37
CA VAL A 87 12.35 -13.87 -12.45
C VAL A 87 13.05 -14.28 -11.16
N ARG A 88 13.68 -13.33 -10.46
CA ARG A 88 14.29 -13.59 -9.15
C ARG A 88 13.22 -13.45 -8.06
N ILE A 89 13.15 -14.43 -7.16
CA ILE A 89 12.41 -14.38 -5.91
C ILE A 89 13.39 -14.73 -4.78
N GLY A 90 13.77 -13.73 -4.00
CA GLY A 90 14.85 -13.91 -3.02
C GLY A 90 16.14 -14.33 -3.70
N ASN A 91 16.70 -15.47 -3.30
CA ASN A 91 17.92 -16.07 -3.86
C ASN A 91 17.67 -17.08 -4.98
N GLU A 92 16.40 -17.28 -5.43
CA GLU A 92 16.05 -18.26 -6.43
C GLU A 92 15.66 -17.63 -7.78
N SER A 93 15.94 -18.38 -8.86
CA SER A 93 15.43 -18.07 -10.19
C SER A 93 14.23 -18.98 -10.47
N VAL A 94 13.05 -18.38 -10.56
CA VAL A 94 11.80 -19.12 -10.80
C VAL A 94 11.19 -18.73 -12.13
N ARG A 95 10.43 -19.65 -12.74
CA ARG A 95 9.69 -19.39 -13.96
C ARG A 95 8.65 -18.30 -13.70
N ALA A 96 8.56 -17.32 -14.62
CA ALA A 96 7.56 -16.27 -14.55
C ALA A 96 6.14 -16.85 -14.67
N SER A 97 5.27 -16.53 -13.72
CA SER A 97 3.85 -16.83 -13.81
C SER A 97 3.20 -16.04 -14.95
N ALA A 98 1.96 -16.40 -15.35
CA ALA A 98 1.22 -15.66 -16.37
C ALA A 98 1.07 -14.17 -16.00
N THR A 99 0.85 -13.86 -14.74
CA THR A 99 0.75 -12.46 -14.24
C THR A 99 2.10 -11.74 -14.33
N GLU A 100 3.19 -12.41 -13.92
CA GLU A 100 4.54 -11.85 -14.05
C GLU A 100 4.91 -11.60 -15.50
N LEU A 101 4.58 -12.53 -16.40
CA LEU A 101 4.84 -12.37 -17.83
C LEU A 101 4.10 -11.14 -18.38
N LYS A 102 2.83 -10.92 -18.00
CA LYS A 102 2.08 -9.70 -18.37
C LYS A 102 2.79 -8.44 -17.88
N ARG A 103 3.28 -8.41 -16.63
CA ARG A 103 4.04 -7.27 -16.09
C ARG A 103 5.32 -7.01 -16.87
N LEU A 104 6.06 -8.07 -17.21
CA LEU A 104 7.27 -7.96 -18.01
C LEU A 104 6.97 -7.38 -19.41
N VAL A 105 5.92 -7.87 -20.09
CA VAL A 105 5.51 -7.37 -21.40
C VAL A 105 5.13 -5.89 -21.35
N LEU A 106 4.36 -5.47 -20.36
CA LEU A 106 3.98 -4.06 -20.20
C LEU A 106 5.22 -3.18 -19.97
N ARG A 107 6.15 -3.63 -19.10
CA ARG A 107 7.38 -2.91 -18.84
C ARG A 107 8.22 -2.74 -20.11
N GLY A 108 8.42 -3.81 -20.87
CA GLY A 108 9.21 -3.76 -22.11
C GLY A 108 8.58 -2.92 -23.23
N ARG A 109 7.25 -2.76 -23.20
CA ARG A 109 6.54 -1.84 -24.09
C ARG A 109 6.48 -0.41 -23.57
N ASN A 110 7.06 -0.16 -22.40
CA ASN A 110 6.96 1.13 -21.70
C ASN A 110 5.50 1.60 -21.53
N THR A 111 4.58 0.65 -21.27
CA THR A 111 3.16 0.89 -21.03
C THR A 111 2.78 0.42 -19.63
N SER A 112 1.76 1.04 -19.07
CA SER A 112 1.19 0.68 -17.76
C SER A 112 -0.19 0.05 -17.91
N TYR A 113 -0.67 -0.65 -16.88
CA TYR A 113 -2.03 -1.20 -16.90
C TYR A 113 -3.06 -0.11 -17.17
N ASP A 114 -2.95 1.02 -16.49
CA ASP A 114 -3.93 2.10 -16.52
C ASP A 114 -3.97 2.85 -17.86
N SER A 115 -2.88 2.81 -18.65
CA SER A 115 -2.83 3.40 -20.01
C SER A 115 -3.37 2.51 -21.12
N GLN A 116 -3.65 1.23 -20.85
CA GLN A 116 -4.18 0.32 -21.86
C GLN A 116 -5.63 0.64 -22.22
N MET A 117 -5.92 0.57 -23.54
CA MET A 117 -7.27 0.76 -24.06
C MET A 117 -8.19 -0.40 -23.67
N THR A 118 -9.45 -0.08 -23.45
CA THR A 118 -10.53 -1.02 -23.19
C THR A 118 -11.51 -1.05 -24.36
N LEU A 119 -12.55 -1.87 -24.25
CA LEU A 119 -13.68 -1.87 -25.18
C LEU A 119 -14.85 -1.00 -24.67
N TYR A 120 -14.70 -0.35 -23.52
CA TYR A 120 -15.72 0.52 -22.94
C TYR A 120 -15.71 1.89 -23.61
N ARG A 121 -16.88 2.45 -23.86
CA ARG A 121 -17.02 3.75 -24.51
C ARG A 121 -17.37 4.84 -23.52
N VAL A 122 -16.84 6.05 -23.77
CA VAL A 122 -17.13 7.24 -22.94
C VAL A 122 -18.64 7.50 -22.81
N GLU A 123 -19.40 7.27 -23.87
CA GLU A 123 -20.85 7.51 -23.92
C GLU A 123 -21.68 6.61 -22.99
N ASP A 124 -21.14 5.46 -22.60
CA ASP A 124 -21.83 4.50 -21.73
C ASP A 124 -21.62 4.79 -20.23
N TYR A 125 -20.77 5.75 -19.87
CA TYR A 125 -20.38 6.00 -18.48
C TYR A 125 -20.48 7.47 -18.08
N ALA A 126 -20.84 7.71 -16.84
CA ALA A 126 -20.84 9.03 -16.23
C ALA A 126 -19.50 9.33 -15.54
N PHE A 127 -19.14 10.64 -15.52
CA PHE A 127 -17.92 11.16 -14.87
C PHE A 127 -18.27 12.34 -13.97
N SER A 128 -19.39 12.26 -13.24
CA SER A 128 -19.94 13.36 -12.45
C SER A 128 -19.00 13.74 -11.31
N LYS A 129 -18.46 12.75 -10.59
CA LYS A 129 -17.51 12.95 -9.50
C LYS A 129 -16.20 13.58 -9.97
N LEU A 130 -15.67 13.12 -11.10
CA LEU A 130 -14.48 13.72 -11.71
C LEU A 130 -14.70 15.20 -12.02
N ARG A 131 -15.83 15.53 -12.69
CA ARG A 131 -16.18 16.89 -13.08
C ARG A 131 -16.40 17.80 -11.87
N GLU A 132 -17.12 17.31 -10.87
CA GLU A 132 -17.37 18.04 -9.62
C GLU A 132 -16.04 18.33 -8.89
N ARG A 133 -15.20 17.31 -8.71
CA ARG A 133 -13.91 17.46 -8.03
C ARG A 133 -12.97 18.39 -8.77
N TYR A 134 -12.88 18.26 -10.09
CA TYR A 134 -12.05 19.12 -10.92
C TYR A 134 -12.49 20.57 -10.81
N LYS A 135 -13.80 20.85 -10.93
CA LYS A 135 -14.36 22.19 -10.77
C LYS A 135 -14.10 22.75 -9.38
N LYS A 136 -14.29 21.95 -8.34
CA LYS A 136 -14.02 22.36 -6.94
C LYS A 136 -12.55 22.71 -6.71
N TRP A 137 -11.63 21.99 -7.32
CA TRP A 137 -10.20 22.18 -7.12
C TRP A 137 -9.61 23.28 -7.98
N THR A 138 -9.99 23.36 -9.28
CA THR A 138 -9.39 24.28 -10.25
C THR A 138 -10.23 25.52 -10.52
N GLY A 139 -11.52 25.51 -10.22
CA GLY A 139 -12.50 26.52 -10.62
C GLY A 139 -12.99 26.37 -12.07
N ASN A 140 -12.42 25.46 -12.86
CA ASN A 140 -12.74 25.30 -14.28
C ASN A 140 -13.74 24.14 -14.51
N SER A 141 -14.47 24.18 -15.65
CA SER A 141 -15.27 23.06 -16.13
C SER A 141 -14.35 21.96 -16.69
N PHE A 142 -14.84 20.72 -16.62
CA PHE A 142 -14.20 19.55 -17.20
C PHE A 142 -15.08 18.99 -18.33
N ASP A 143 -14.60 19.01 -19.55
CA ASP A 143 -15.36 18.59 -20.74
C ASP A 143 -14.84 17.21 -21.26
N ASN A 144 -15.56 16.64 -22.25
CA ASN A 144 -15.15 15.35 -22.83
C ASN A 144 -13.77 15.41 -23.52
N LYS A 145 -13.35 16.57 -24.01
CA LYS A 145 -12.00 16.78 -24.56
C LYS A 145 -10.91 16.57 -23.50
N ASP A 146 -11.23 16.89 -22.25
CA ASP A 146 -10.29 16.72 -21.15
C ASP A 146 -10.07 15.24 -20.82
N LEU A 147 -11.04 14.35 -21.10
CA LEU A 147 -10.84 12.90 -20.95
C LEU A 147 -9.67 12.42 -21.78
N VAL A 148 -9.54 12.90 -23.03
CA VAL A 148 -8.42 12.54 -23.92
C VAL A 148 -7.12 13.14 -23.40
N SER A 149 -7.11 14.42 -23.05
CA SER A 149 -5.91 15.11 -22.54
C SER A 149 -5.39 14.57 -21.19
N PHE A 150 -6.27 13.93 -20.42
CA PHE A 150 -5.94 13.26 -19.16
C PHE A 150 -5.55 11.78 -19.34
N GLY A 151 -5.59 11.28 -20.59
CA GLY A 151 -5.30 9.87 -20.90
C GLY A 151 -6.38 8.90 -20.40
N LEU A 152 -7.61 9.39 -20.18
CA LEU A 152 -8.75 8.59 -19.73
C LEU A 152 -9.53 7.98 -20.90
N ALA A 153 -9.40 8.56 -22.09
CA ALA A 153 -10.00 8.05 -23.33
C ALA A 153 -9.10 8.36 -24.52
N ASP A 154 -9.37 7.71 -25.65
CA ASP A 154 -8.80 8.07 -26.94
C ASP A 154 -9.74 8.99 -27.76
N GLU A 155 -9.27 9.44 -28.92
CA GLU A 155 -10.05 10.26 -29.84
C GLU A 155 -11.25 9.50 -30.44
N GLY A 156 -11.20 8.18 -30.46
CA GLY A 156 -12.29 7.29 -30.91
C GLY A 156 -13.40 7.10 -29.86
N GLY A 157 -13.24 7.67 -28.66
CA GLY A 157 -14.18 7.57 -27.56
C GLY A 157 -14.11 6.27 -26.78
N PHE A 158 -13.02 5.50 -26.89
CA PHE A 158 -12.77 4.35 -26.05
C PHE A 158 -12.04 4.75 -24.77
N LEU A 159 -12.45 4.15 -23.64
CA LEU A 159 -11.79 4.40 -22.35
C LEU A 159 -10.48 3.63 -22.25
N THR A 160 -9.50 4.26 -21.61
CA THR A 160 -8.37 3.53 -21.02
C THR A 160 -8.81 2.81 -19.75
N ASN A 161 -7.99 1.91 -19.19
CA ASN A 161 -8.28 1.34 -17.89
C ASN A 161 -8.36 2.42 -16.80
N ALA A 162 -7.56 3.50 -16.89
CA ALA A 162 -7.69 4.66 -15.99
C ALA A 162 -9.07 5.32 -16.13
N GLY A 163 -9.54 5.55 -17.36
CA GLY A 163 -10.88 6.09 -17.60
C GLY A 163 -11.98 5.20 -17.01
N ALA A 164 -11.88 3.91 -17.22
CA ALA A 164 -12.80 2.93 -16.66
C ALA A 164 -12.78 2.90 -15.11
N LEU A 165 -11.61 3.09 -14.48
CA LEU A 165 -11.47 3.17 -13.01
C LEU A 165 -12.01 4.48 -12.43
N ILE A 166 -11.99 5.57 -13.21
CA ILE A 166 -12.48 6.89 -12.78
C ILE A 166 -13.99 7.05 -13.03
N ALA A 167 -14.57 6.32 -13.96
CA ALA A 167 -16.00 6.34 -14.23
C ALA A 167 -16.83 6.14 -12.94
N ASP A 168 -17.94 6.88 -12.78
CA ASP A 168 -18.76 6.86 -11.55
C ASP A 168 -19.18 5.44 -11.18
N GLU A 169 -19.61 4.66 -12.17
CA GLU A 169 -19.86 3.22 -12.04
C GLU A 169 -18.76 2.47 -12.80
N SER A 170 -17.61 2.26 -12.16
CA SER A 170 -16.48 1.60 -12.79
C SER A 170 -16.84 0.19 -13.30
N PRO A 171 -16.63 -0.11 -14.59
CA PRO A 171 -16.78 -1.46 -15.11
C PRO A 171 -15.67 -2.41 -14.68
N ILE A 172 -14.63 -1.90 -14.05
CA ILE A 172 -13.53 -2.71 -13.53
C ILE A 172 -13.99 -3.41 -12.26
N ARG A 173 -14.29 -4.68 -12.38
CA ARG A 173 -14.88 -5.52 -11.32
C ARG A 173 -14.10 -5.51 -10.01
N TRP A 174 -12.78 -5.29 -10.07
CA TRP A 174 -11.87 -5.28 -8.93
C TRP A 174 -11.58 -3.88 -8.39
N SER A 175 -12.30 -2.86 -8.87
CA SER A 175 -12.29 -1.53 -8.28
C SER A 175 -13.12 -1.54 -7.00
N ARG A 176 -12.52 -2.07 -5.91
CA ARG A 176 -13.16 -2.29 -4.62
C ARG A 176 -12.25 -1.89 -3.47
N LEU A 177 -12.89 -1.57 -2.35
CA LEU A 177 -12.28 -1.26 -1.07
C LEU A 177 -13.04 -1.99 0.03
N PHE A 178 -12.36 -2.83 0.78
CA PHE A 178 -12.88 -3.48 1.97
C PHE A 178 -12.40 -2.74 3.21
N CYS A 179 -13.31 -2.47 4.13
CA CYS A 179 -13.04 -1.73 5.35
C CYS A 179 -13.59 -2.49 6.53
N THR A 180 -12.76 -2.79 7.53
CA THR A 180 -13.18 -3.51 8.73
C THR A 180 -12.64 -2.83 9.98
N ARG A 181 -13.49 -2.60 10.97
CA ARG A 181 -13.12 -2.22 12.34
C ARG A 181 -13.15 -3.48 13.20
N TRP A 182 -11.99 -4.04 13.47
CA TRP A 182 -11.83 -5.25 14.26
C TRP A 182 -12.07 -4.97 15.76
N ASN A 183 -12.51 -5.98 16.48
CA ASN A 183 -12.69 -5.93 17.91
C ASN A 183 -11.43 -6.48 18.62
N GLY A 184 -10.50 -5.59 18.93
CA GLY A 184 -9.24 -5.97 19.57
C GLY A 184 -8.00 -5.70 18.73
N LEU A 185 -6.95 -6.49 18.94
CA LEU A 185 -5.62 -6.28 18.35
C LEU A 185 -5.34 -7.14 17.11
N ASP A 186 -6.19 -8.09 16.80
CA ASP A 186 -6.06 -9.01 15.66
C ASP A 186 -7.42 -9.37 15.04
N LYS A 187 -7.40 -10.10 13.92
CA LYS A 187 -8.59 -10.53 13.17
C LYS A 187 -9.39 -11.68 13.84
N SER A 188 -8.89 -12.23 14.91
CA SER A 188 -9.44 -13.43 15.57
C SER A 188 -9.76 -13.24 17.07
N GLY A 189 -9.92 -12.00 17.51
CA GLY A 189 -9.91 -11.58 18.93
C GLY A 189 -11.12 -11.88 19.77
N GLY A 190 -11.94 -12.91 19.54
CA GLY A 190 -12.98 -13.27 20.49
C GLY A 190 -14.31 -13.75 19.90
N THR A 191 -15.39 -13.63 20.68
CA THR A 191 -16.77 -14.01 20.30
C THR A 191 -17.41 -13.03 19.29
N MET A 192 -16.86 -11.84 19.15
CA MET A 192 -17.31 -10.78 18.22
C MET A 192 -16.09 -10.30 17.44
N ASP A 193 -16.00 -10.66 16.16
CA ASP A 193 -14.80 -10.43 15.34
C ASP A 193 -14.66 -8.98 14.90
N ALA A 194 -15.72 -8.33 14.46
CA ALA A 194 -15.72 -6.97 13.94
C ALA A 194 -16.79 -6.09 14.59
N LEU A 195 -16.49 -4.80 14.72
CA LEU A 195 -17.39 -3.76 15.24
C LEU A 195 -18.12 -3.00 14.12
N ASP A 196 -17.49 -2.89 12.95
CA ASP A 196 -18.04 -2.27 11.74
C ASP A 196 -17.36 -2.90 10.51
N ASP A 197 -18.13 -3.07 9.44
CA ASP A 197 -17.67 -3.65 8.19
C ASP A 197 -18.37 -2.98 7.01
N ALA A 198 -17.62 -2.72 5.94
CA ALA A 198 -18.16 -2.13 4.73
C ALA A 198 -17.35 -2.55 3.49
N GLU A 199 -18.06 -2.84 2.41
CA GLU A 199 -17.50 -3.05 1.08
C GLU A 199 -17.95 -1.91 0.16
N TYR A 200 -17.01 -1.28 -0.51
CA TYR A 200 -17.25 -0.24 -1.50
C TYR A 200 -16.73 -0.67 -2.86
N SER A 201 -17.47 -0.32 -3.91
CA SER A 201 -17.11 -0.58 -5.30
C SER A 201 -17.40 0.63 -6.18
N GLY A 202 -16.82 0.67 -7.39
CA GLY A 202 -17.05 1.73 -8.36
C GLY A 202 -15.84 2.60 -8.62
N SER A 203 -16.06 3.90 -8.81
CA SER A 203 -15.00 4.88 -9.08
C SER A 203 -13.94 4.90 -7.98
N VAL A 204 -12.66 4.93 -8.37
CA VAL A 204 -11.57 5.12 -7.40
C VAL A 204 -11.70 6.42 -6.61
N LEU A 205 -12.36 7.45 -7.17
CA LEU A 205 -12.66 8.70 -6.46
C LEU A 205 -13.67 8.45 -5.32
N SER A 206 -14.70 7.64 -5.59
CA SER A 206 -15.66 7.20 -4.57
C SER A 206 -15.01 6.33 -3.50
N LEU A 207 -14.04 5.48 -3.89
CA LEU A 207 -13.33 4.64 -2.93
C LEU A 207 -12.49 5.46 -1.97
N ILE A 208 -11.86 6.57 -2.43
CA ILE A 208 -11.15 7.51 -1.54
C ILE A 208 -12.12 8.12 -0.54
N GLU A 209 -13.22 8.73 -1.01
CA GLU A 209 -14.20 9.41 -0.16
C GLU A 209 -14.82 8.45 0.88
N ASN A 210 -15.21 7.26 0.45
CA ASN A 210 -15.83 6.25 1.32
C ASN A 210 -14.84 5.68 2.34
N GLY A 211 -13.59 5.44 1.94
CA GLY A 211 -12.54 4.96 2.84
C GLY A 211 -12.21 5.98 3.93
N GLU A 212 -12.10 7.26 3.56
CA GLU A 212 -11.92 8.35 4.54
C GLU A 212 -13.11 8.47 5.51
N ALA A 213 -14.33 8.39 4.96
CA ALA A 213 -15.53 8.41 5.77
C ALA A 213 -15.60 7.21 6.73
N PHE A 214 -15.17 6.01 6.29
CA PHE A 214 -15.08 4.83 7.13
C PHE A 214 -14.07 5.02 8.27
N ILE A 215 -12.86 5.50 7.97
CA ILE A 215 -11.85 5.77 9.01
C ILE A 215 -12.38 6.79 10.00
N LYS A 216 -12.95 7.90 9.52
CA LYS A 216 -13.45 9.00 10.35
C LYS A 216 -14.57 8.56 11.30
N ARG A 217 -15.51 7.69 10.88
CA ARG A 217 -16.57 7.20 11.76
C ARG A 217 -16.11 6.17 12.77
N ASN A 218 -14.99 5.47 12.49
CA ASN A 218 -14.43 4.43 13.35
C ASN A 218 -13.22 4.90 14.17
N ALA A 219 -12.76 6.13 13.96
CA ALA A 219 -11.70 6.77 14.74
C ALA A 219 -12.32 7.75 15.75
N ARG A 220 -11.75 7.81 16.93
CA ARG A 220 -12.18 8.74 17.98
C ARG A 220 -11.36 10.02 17.92
N MET A 221 -12.04 11.14 18.13
CA MET A 221 -11.41 12.43 18.38
C MET A 221 -11.51 12.71 19.87
N MET A 222 -10.41 12.54 20.58
CA MET A 222 -10.30 12.96 21.97
C MET A 222 -9.94 14.44 22.04
N TRP A 223 -10.16 15.06 23.17
CA TRP A 223 -9.74 16.45 23.38
C TRP A 223 -9.45 16.69 24.87
N ARG A 224 -8.56 17.61 25.14
CA ARG A 224 -8.32 18.13 26.48
C ARG A 224 -8.57 19.62 26.54
N LYS A 225 -9.08 20.08 27.68
CA LYS A 225 -9.32 21.50 27.91
C LYS A 225 -8.00 22.22 28.21
N THR A 226 -7.80 23.35 27.57
CA THR A 226 -6.74 24.32 27.89
C THR A 226 -7.37 25.56 28.53
N PRO A 227 -6.61 26.48 29.16
CA PRO A 227 -7.20 27.67 29.81
C PRO A 227 -8.10 28.50 28.91
N ASN A 228 -7.80 28.59 27.60
CA ASN A 228 -8.51 29.46 26.66
C ASN A 228 -9.13 28.69 25.46
N SER A 229 -8.97 27.36 25.38
CA SER A 229 -9.34 26.58 24.20
C SER A 229 -9.50 25.10 24.55
N ARG A 230 -9.64 24.28 23.53
CA ARG A 230 -9.46 22.83 23.61
C ARG A 230 -8.39 22.38 22.59
N GLU A 231 -7.61 21.39 22.94
CA GLU A 231 -6.71 20.69 22.05
C GLU A 231 -7.35 19.39 21.61
N GLU A 232 -7.38 19.16 20.31
CA GLU A 232 -7.88 17.91 19.71
C GLU A 232 -6.77 16.88 19.61
N LEU A 233 -7.08 15.66 19.99
CA LEU A 233 -6.17 14.53 20.06
C LEU A 233 -6.74 13.38 19.20
N PRO A 234 -6.48 13.38 17.89
CA PRO A 234 -7.00 12.35 17.01
C PRO A 234 -6.32 10.99 17.29
N GLU A 235 -7.06 9.89 17.11
CA GLU A 235 -6.47 8.55 17.09
C GLU A 235 -5.57 8.37 15.87
N TYR A 236 -5.99 8.90 14.71
CA TYR A 236 -5.28 8.85 13.45
C TYR A 236 -5.28 10.23 12.76
N VAL A 237 -4.17 10.58 12.15
CA VAL A 237 -3.99 11.89 11.50
C VAL A 237 -4.62 11.90 10.11
N GLU A 238 -5.60 12.78 9.87
CA GLU A 238 -6.37 12.82 8.62
C GLU A 238 -5.48 12.94 7.38
N ARG A 239 -4.52 13.85 7.38
CA ARG A 239 -3.58 14.03 6.27
C ARG A 239 -2.75 12.76 5.99
N SER A 240 -2.41 11.99 7.03
CA SER A 240 -1.59 10.78 6.91
C SER A 240 -2.38 9.62 6.32
N TYR A 241 -3.60 9.35 6.81
CA TYR A 241 -4.40 8.28 6.23
C TYR A 241 -4.96 8.63 4.84
N HIS A 242 -5.26 9.90 4.56
CA HIS A 242 -5.58 10.38 3.21
C HIS A 242 -4.45 10.03 2.23
N GLU A 243 -3.22 10.45 2.52
CA GLU A 243 -2.07 10.17 1.66
C GLU A 243 -1.83 8.65 1.49
N ALA A 244 -1.99 7.87 2.57
CA ALA A 244 -1.83 6.42 2.52
C ALA A 244 -2.90 5.75 1.64
N LEU A 245 -4.17 6.16 1.74
CA LEU A 245 -5.27 5.61 0.95
C LEU A 245 -5.16 5.99 -0.52
N VAL A 246 -4.86 7.24 -0.82
CA VAL A 246 -4.64 7.70 -2.21
C VAL A 246 -3.48 6.92 -2.84
N ASN A 247 -2.38 6.75 -2.12
CA ASN A 247 -1.24 5.96 -2.59
C ASN A 247 -1.61 4.48 -2.78
N ALA A 248 -2.39 3.89 -1.87
CA ALA A 248 -2.85 2.50 -1.98
C ALA A 248 -3.64 2.27 -3.27
N LEU A 249 -4.51 3.20 -3.67
CA LEU A 249 -5.30 3.13 -4.90
C LEU A 249 -4.48 3.51 -6.15
N ALA A 250 -3.64 4.54 -6.08
CA ALA A 250 -2.79 4.97 -7.19
C ALA A 250 -1.72 3.93 -7.57
N HIS A 251 -1.18 3.22 -6.57
CA HIS A 251 -0.10 2.23 -6.77
C HIS A 251 -0.56 0.78 -6.72
N ARG A 252 -1.88 0.53 -6.55
CA ARG A 252 -2.44 -0.82 -6.63
C ARG A 252 -1.99 -1.54 -7.89
N ASP A 253 -1.62 -2.80 -7.78
CA ASP A 253 -1.40 -3.65 -8.93
C ASP A 253 -2.73 -4.21 -9.45
N TYR A 254 -3.30 -3.54 -10.44
CA TYR A 254 -4.57 -3.92 -11.06
C TYR A 254 -4.50 -5.19 -11.92
N LEU A 255 -3.29 -5.77 -12.14
CA LEU A 255 -3.12 -7.09 -12.75
C LEU A 255 -3.38 -8.23 -11.76
N VAL A 256 -3.44 -7.95 -10.46
CA VAL A 256 -3.80 -8.92 -9.43
C VAL A 256 -5.32 -8.96 -9.32
N TYR A 257 -5.90 -10.08 -9.78
CA TYR A 257 -7.34 -10.32 -9.71
C TYR A 257 -7.69 -10.99 -8.38
N GLY A 258 -8.84 -10.61 -7.80
CA GLY A 258 -9.35 -11.22 -6.56
C GLY A 258 -8.61 -10.80 -5.30
N SER A 259 -7.94 -9.65 -5.33
CA SER A 259 -7.37 -9.02 -4.15
C SER A 259 -7.57 -7.50 -4.25
N GLU A 260 -8.14 -6.91 -3.24
CA GLU A 260 -8.60 -5.52 -3.20
C GLU A 260 -7.73 -4.69 -2.24
N VAL A 261 -7.97 -3.38 -2.19
CA VAL A 261 -7.43 -2.52 -1.14
C VAL A 261 -8.22 -2.74 0.13
N HIS A 262 -7.55 -2.84 1.27
CA HIS A 262 -8.17 -3.02 2.57
C HIS A 262 -7.80 -1.90 3.52
N ILE A 263 -8.77 -1.51 4.35
CA ILE A 263 -8.61 -0.67 5.53
C ILE A 263 -8.99 -1.52 6.73
N ASP A 264 -8.01 -1.87 7.55
CA ASP A 264 -8.19 -2.62 8.77
C ASP A 264 -7.90 -1.72 9.97
N ILE A 265 -8.89 -1.47 10.83
CA ILE A 265 -8.75 -0.67 12.04
C ILE A 265 -8.81 -1.61 13.25
N TYR A 266 -7.73 -1.63 14.03
CA TYR A 266 -7.61 -2.33 15.29
C TYR A 266 -7.67 -1.33 16.46
N ASP A 267 -7.62 -1.81 17.69
CA ASP A 267 -7.62 -0.90 18.85
C ASP A 267 -6.34 -0.07 18.93
N ASP A 268 -5.20 -0.66 18.53
CA ASP A 268 -3.87 -0.06 18.63
C ASP A 268 -3.37 0.57 17.31
N ARG A 269 -3.99 0.29 16.16
CA ARG A 269 -3.48 0.73 14.86
C ARG A 269 -4.53 0.71 13.74
N LEU A 270 -4.24 1.46 12.70
CA LEU A 270 -4.88 1.44 11.38
C LEU A 270 -3.89 0.87 10.36
N GLU A 271 -4.30 -0.11 9.60
CA GLU A 271 -3.54 -0.67 8.48
C GLU A 271 -4.25 -0.37 7.15
N ILE A 272 -3.50 0.10 6.16
CA ILE A 272 -3.98 0.25 4.78
C ILE A 272 -3.13 -0.66 3.90
N TYR A 273 -3.75 -1.69 3.38
CA TYR A 273 -3.17 -2.70 2.52
C TYR A 273 -3.50 -2.45 1.06
N SER A 274 -2.53 -2.67 0.17
CA SER A 274 -2.73 -2.62 -1.28
C SER A 274 -2.04 -3.80 -1.96
N PRO A 275 -2.68 -4.47 -2.94
CA PRO A 275 -2.04 -5.49 -3.77
C PRO A 275 -0.89 -4.93 -4.60
N GLY A 276 0.22 -5.67 -4.64
CA GLY A 276 1.45 -5.32 -5.33
C GLY A 276 2.51 -4.68 -4.43
N GLY A 277 3.72 -5.22 -4.46
CA GLY A 277 4.88 -4.69 -3.73
C GLY A 277 5.42 -3.39 -4.34
N MET A 278 6.65 -3.03 -3.98
CA MET A 278 7.31 -1.86 -4.58
C MET A 278 7.45 -2.04 -6.09
N PRO A 279 7.21 -0.99 -6.91
CA PRO A 279 7.29 -1.08 -8.38
C PRO A 279 8.66 -1.48 -8.91
N ASP A 280 9.73 -1.17 -8.18
CA ASP A 280 11.10 -1.53 -8.50
C ASP A 280 11.51 -2.92 -7.98
N GLY A 281 10.62 -3.62 -7.25
CA GLY A 281 10.86 -4.93 -6.67
C GLY A 281 11.68 -4.92 -5.37
N SER A 282 12.04 -3.75 -4.85
CA SER A 282 12.70 -3.61 -3.54
C SER A 282 11.72 -3.87 -2.39
N MET A 283 12.24 -4.07 -1.20
CA MET A 283 11.47 -4.13 0.04
C MET A 283 11.59 -2.78 0.75
N ILE A 284 10.45 -2.18 1.12
CA ILE A 284 10.43 -0.85 1.74
C ILE A 284 11.11 -0.84 3.12
N GLN A 285 11.02 -1.94 3.86
CA GLN A 285 11.64 -2.08 5.18
C GLN A 285 13.18 -2.11 5.15
N ASP A 286 13.79 -2.37 3.98
CA ASP A 286 15.24 -2.39 3.77
C ASP A 286 15.77 -1.01 3.32
N ARG A 287 14.90 0.01 3.28
CA ARG A 287 15.21 1.36 2.78
C ARG A 287 14.73 2.42 3.77
N ASP A 288 15.31 3.60 3.71
CA ASP A 288 14.72 4.78 4.35
C ASP A 288 13.53 5.27 3.51
N PRO A 289 12.29 5.19 4.02
CA PRO A 289 11.11 5.62 3.29
C PRO A 289 11.14 7.08 2.83
N LEU A 290 11.91 7.92 3.53
CA LEU A 290 12.03 9.35 3.21
C LEU A 290 12.91 9.62 1.98
N THR A 291 13.72 8.65 1.57
CA THR A 291 14.65 8.75 0.42
C THR A 291 14.21 7.94 -0.80
N VAL A 292 13.10 7.21 -0.71
CA VAL A 292 12.58 6.40 -1.81
C VAL A 292 12.09 7.29 -2.94
N PRO A 293 12.61 7.15 -4.17
CA PRO A 293 12.12 7.91 -5.31
C PRO A 293 10.68 7.51 -5.68
N SER A 294 9.91 8.47 -6.16
CA SER A 294 8.54 8.23 -6.60
C SER A 294 8.53 7.46 -7.93
N THR A 295 8.25 6.17 -7.86
CA THR A 295 7.99 5.32 -9.03
C THR A 295 6.50 5.02 -9.13
N ARG A 296 5.87 5.43 -10.24
CA ARG A 296 4.42 5.29 -10.41
C ARG A 296 4.10 3.98 -11.11
N ARG A 297 3.30 3.12 -10.47
CA ARG A 297 2.77 1.90 -11.12
C ARG A 297 1.71 2.22 -12.15
N ASN A 298 0.82 3.17 -11.83
CA ASN A 298 -0.27 3.63 -12.67
C ASN A 298 -0.10 5.14 -12.92
N PRO A 299 0.72 5.54 -13.91
CA PRO A 299 1.08 6.94 -14.13
C PRO A 299 -0.10 7.82 -14.54
N VAL A 300 -1.08 7.27 -15.28
CA VAL A 300 -2.28 8.02 -15.69
C VAL A 300 -3.15 8.35 -14.49
N LEU A 301 -3.45 7.36 -13.62
CA LEU A 301 -4.19 7.59 -12.38
C LEU A 301 -3.47 8.57 -11.45
N ALA A 302 -2.17 8.40 -11.27
CA ALA A 302 -1.36 9.30 -10.45
C ALA A 302 -1.38 10.75 -10.98
N ASP A 303 -1.39 10.94 -12.30
CA ASP A 303 -1.51 12.24 -12.94
C ASP A 303 -2.90 12.86 -12.71
N VAL A 304 -3.96 12.07 -12.87
CA VAL A 304 -5.34 12.49 -12.55
C VAL A 304 -5.46 12.89 -11.10
N PHE A 305 -4.98 12.08 -10.15
CA PHE A 305 -5.03 12.41 -8.72
C PHE A 305 -4.27 13.69 -8.38
N ASN A 306 -3.12 13.93 -9.05
CA ASN A 306 -2.41 15.19 -8.89
C ASN A 306 -3.23 16.38 -9.40
N ARG A 307 -3.84 16.28 -10.59
CA ARG A 307 -4.67 17.35 -11.18
C ARG A 307 -5.94 17.62 -10.40
N LEU A 308 -6.43 16.64 -9.63
CA LEU A 308 -7.57 16.77 -8.74
C LEU A 308 -7.19 17.19 -7.30
N GLY A 309 -5.90 17.39 -7.02
CA GLY A 309 -5.39 17.82 -5.72
C GLY A 309 -5.41 16.74 -4.64
N TYR A 310 -5.49 15.47 -5.02
CA TYR A 310 -5.39 14.36 -4.07
C TYR A 310 -3.95 14.03 -3.72
N MET A 311 -2.99 14.18 -4.64
CA MET A 311 -1.58 13.90 -4.39
C MET A 311 -0.64 14.92 -5.05
N GLU A 312 0.60 14.99 -4.59
CA GLU A 312 1.66 15.82 -5.18
C GLU A 312 2.67 14.99 -5.98
N ARG A 313 3.31 15.61 -6.98
CA ARG A 313 4.30 14.93 -7.84
C ARG A 313 5.70 14.81 -7.22
N LYS A 314 5.92 15.33 -6.00
CA LYS A 314 7.28 15.53 -5.43
C LYS A 314 7.89 14.32 -4.72
N GLY A 315 7.25 13.14 -4.74
CA GLY A 315 7.75 11.96 -4.01
C GLY A 315 7.75 12.09 -2.49
N SER A 316 6.92 12.99 -1.96
CA SER A 316 6.88 13.33 -0.52
C SER A 316 5.87 12.50 0.28
N GLY A 317 5.24 11.47 -0.32
CA GLY A 317 4.11 10.75 0.28
C GLY A 317 4.45 10.11 1.63
N PHE A 318 5.50 9.32 1.71
CA PHE A 318 5.93 8.72 2.97
C PHE A 318 6.31 9.77 4.02
N GLY A 319 6.99 10.84 3.58
CA GLY A 319 7.34 11.96 4.45
C GLY A 319 6.10 12.66 5.04
N LYS A 320 5.05 12.85 4.25
CA LYS A 320 3.79 13.45 4.73
C LYS A 320 3.08 12.57 5.75
N ILE A 321 3.07 11.24 5.53
CA ILE A 321 2.49 10.28 6.47
C ILE A 321 3.21 10.37 7.81
N VAL A 322 4.54 10.27 7.82
CA VAL A 322 5.35 10.30 9.04
C VAL A 322 5.31 11.68 9.72
N ASN A 323 5.50 12.76 8.95
CA ASN A 323 5.54 14.12 9.53
C ASN A 323 4.18 14.57 10.05
N GLY A 324 3.06 14.09 9.47
CA GLY A 324 1.73 14.34 10.01
C GLY A 324 1.60 13.85 11.46
N TYR A 325 2.14 12.67 11.76
CA TYR A 325 2.17 12.11 13.11
C TYR A 325 3.10 12.89 14.05
N LYS A 326 4.31 13.24 13.59
CA LYS A 326 5.30 13.98 14.41
C LYS A 326 4.81 15.33 14.92
N THR A 327 3.83 15.92 14.26
CA THR A 327 3.26 17.22 14.68
C THR A 327 2.19 17.07 15.77
N GLN A 328 1.79 15.84 16.12
CA GLN A 328 0.76 15.62 17.15
C GLN A 328 1.37 15.68 18.55
N ILE A 329 0.60 16.23 19.49
CA ILE A 329 1.03 16.44 20.89
C ILE A 329 1.26 15.12 21.62
N ASN A 330 0.46 14.09 21.29
CA ASN A 330 0.52 12.74 21.86
C ASN A 330 1.42 11.79 21.04
N TYR A 331 2.24 12.33 20.13
CA TYR A 331 3.21 11.54 19.38
C TYR A 331 4.41 11.16 20.26
N THR A 332 4.83 9.92 20.13
CA THR A 332 6.08 9.35 20.65
C THR A 332 6.73 8.51 19.54
N GLU A 333 8.03 8.21 19.61
CA GLU A 333 8.70 7.49 18.52
C GLU A 333 8.16 6.06 18.28
N ASP A 334 7.61 5.40 19.29
CA ASP A 334 6.89 4.13 19.16
C ASP A 334 5.56 4.25 18.42
N LYS A 335 5.01 5.47 18.30
CA LYS A 335 3.81 5.80 17.50
C LYS A 335 4.15 6.24 16.06
N ARG A 336 5.39 6.09 15.62
CA ARG A 336 5.78 6.43 14.25
C ARG A 336 5.12 5.48 13.25
N PRO A 337 4.45 5.98 12.19
CA PRO A 337 3.97 5.16 11.10
C PRO A 337 5.08 4.34 10.45
N THR A 338 4.80 3.08 10.14
CA THR A 338 5.72 2.14 9.52
C THR A 338 5.16 1.61 8.20
N PHE A 339 6.05 1.09 7.36
CA PHE A 339 5.73 0.58 6.05
C PHE A 339 6.28 -0.83 5.92
N ARG A 340 5.50 -1.70 5.31
CA ARG A 340 5.89 -3.09 5.04
C ARG A 340 5.54 -3.44 3.63
N SER A 341 6.44 -4.08 2.92
CA SER A 341 6.16 -4.62 1.60
C SER A 341 6.78 -6.01 1.43
N ASP A 342 6.15 -6.78 0.60
CA ASP A 342 6.74 -7.95 -0.03
C ASP A 342 6.48 -7.86 -1.54
N ARG A 343 6.70 -8.95 -2.28
CA ARG A 343 6.48 -8.97 -3.72
C ARG A 343 5.01 -8.74 -4.12
N TYR A 344 4.07 -9.11 -3.26
CA TYR A 344 2.65 -9.21 -3.58
C TYR A 344 1.80 -8.11 -2.96
N GLN A 345 2.34 -7.40 -1.98
CA GLN A 345 1.57 -6.44 -1.19
C GLN A 345 2.42 -5.29 -0.65
N PHE A 346 1.73 -4.21 -0.36
CA PHE A 346 2.26 -3.07 0.38
C PHE A 346 1.28 -2.70 1.49
N THR A 347 1.78 -2.48 2.70
CA THR A 347 0.98 -2.11 3.86
C THR A 347 1.56 -0.89 4.55
N VAL A 348 0.70 0.10 4.81
CA VAL A 348 1.00 1.24 5.69
C VAL A 348 0.37 0.94 7.05
N ILE A 349 1.17 1.04 8.10
CA ILE A 349 0.75 0.80 9.48
C ILE A 349 0.86 2.12 10.25
N MET A 350 -0.27 2.60 10.74
CA MET A 350 -0.40 3.85 11.48
C MET A 350 -0.87 3.55 12.89
N PRO A 351 0.00 3.68 13.91
CA PRO A 351 -0.39 3.46 15.30
C PRO A 351 -1.50 4.41 15.76
N ASN A 352 -2.41 3.91 16.61
CA ASN A 352 -3.37 4.74 17.30
C ASN A 352 -2.65 5.62 18.34
N LEU A 353 -2.69 6.93 18.14
CA LEU A 353 -2.00 7.89 18.99
C LEU A 353 -2.53 7.90 20.43
N ASN A 354 -3.77 7.49 20.63
CA ASN A 354 -4.44 7.48 21.92
C ASN A 354 -4.44 6.09 22.60
N TYR A 355 -3.89 5.07 21.93
CA TYR A 355 -3.81 3.74 22.54
C TYR A 355 -2.74 3.69 23.63
N GLY A 356 -3.12 3.15 24.81
CA GLY A 356 -2.24 3.05 25.97
C GLY A 356 -1.97 4.38 26.70
N VAL A 357 -2.54 5.49 26.22
CA VAL A 357 -2.52 6.74 27.00
C VAL A 357 -3.46 6.56 28.19
N PRO A 358 -2.99 6.74 29.44
CA PRO A 358 -3.87 6.67 30.61
C PRO A 358 -4.99 7.69 30.39
N GLN A 359 -6.20 7.22 30.25
CA GLN A 359 -7.35 8.09 30.38
C GLN A 359 -7.36 8.48 31.86
N ASP A 360 -7.05 9.74 32.17
CA ASP A 360 -7.45 10.35 33.43
C ASP A 360 -8.99 10.44 33.41
N VAL A 361 -9.63 9.30 33.47
CA VAL A 361 -10.96 9.21 34.01
C VAL A 361 -10.72 9.52 35.49
N PRO A 362 -11.25 10.61 36.05
CA PRO A 362 -11.38 10.69 37.45
C PRO A 362 -12.14 9.40 37.80
N GLN A 363 -11.47 8.42 38.40
CA GLN A 363 -12.18 7.38 39.08
C GLN A 363 -13.17 8.15 39.94
N ARG A 364 -14.47 8.04 39.61
CA ARG A 364 -15.46 8.29 40.61
C ARG A 364 -14.96 7.42 41.72
N VAL A 365 -14.28 8.07 42.66
CA VAL A 365 -14.05 7.49 43.96
C VAL A 365 -15.46 7.05 44.34
N PRO A 366 -15.72 5.76 44.52
CA PRO A 366 -16.95 5.38 45.17
C PRO A 366 -16.89 6.21 46.44
N GLN A 367 -17.80 7.19 46.57
CA GLN A 367 -18.03 7.69 47.89
C GLN A 367 -18.42 6.40 48.62
N ASP A 368 -17.51 5.90 49.45
CA ASP A 368 -17.82 4.98 50.51
C ASP A 368 -18.80 5.70 51.44
N VAL A 369 -20.00 5.84 50.96
CA VAL A 369 -21.17 5.88 51.81
C VAL A 369 -21.33 4.40 52.15
N PRO A 370 -21.10 3.98 53.37
CA PRO A 370 -21.34 2.59 53.75
C PRO A 370 -22.81 2.33 53.41
N GLN A 371 -23.03 1.50 52.41
CA GLN A 371 -24.39 1.17 51.90
C GLN A 371 -25.23 0.60 53.03
N ASP A 372 -24.57 -0.05 53.99
CA ASP A 372 -25.12 -0.57 55.21
C ASP A 372 -25.80 0.48 56.12
N ASP A 373 -25.32 1.73 56.14
CA ASP A 373 -25.88 2.80 56.99
C ASP A 373 -27.13 3.45 56.35
N LEU A 374 -27.18 3.50 55.03
CA LEU A 374 -28.34 4.02 54.30
C LEU A 374 -29.49 3.02 54.29
N ASP A 375 -29.20 1.76 54.02
CA ASP A 375 -30.18 0.65 54.05
C ASP A 375 -30.74 0.45 55.45
N ALA A 376 -29.92 0.56 56.49
CA ALA A 376 -30.38 0.50 57.89
C ALA A 376 -31.31 1.68 58.26
N LYS A 377 -31.02 2.90 57.75
CA LYS A 377 -31.87 4.08 57.97
C LYS A 377 -33.19 3.97 57.20
N ILE A 378 -33.18 3.49 55.97
CA ILE A 378 -34.35 3.25 55.16
C ILE A 378 -35.24 2.20 55.80
N LEU A 379 -34.70 1.07 56.25
CA LEU A 379 -35.40 0.00 56.92
C LEU A 379 -36.00 0.48 58.26
N ALA A 380 -35.32 1.34 59.03
CA ALA A 380 -35.83 1.92 60.25
C ALA A 380 -37.03 2.87 60.01
N LEU A 381 -36.98 3.66 58.91
CA LEU A 381 -38.09 4.54 58.52
C LEU A 381 -39.31 3.74 58.04
N ILE A 382 -39.14 2.70 57.25
CA ILE A 382 -40.19 1.79 56.78
C ILE A 382 -40.84 1.05 57.93
N LYS A 383 -40.08 0.60 58.96
CA LYS A 383 -40.58 -0.04 60.18
C LYS A 383 -41.42 0.91 61.02
N LYS A 384 -41.14 2.24 60.96
CA LYS A 384 -41.86 3.25 61.72
C LYS A 384 -43.14 3.69 61.03
N ASP A 385 -43.18 3.68 59.72
CA ASP A 385 -44.35 3.99 58.91
C ASP A 385 -44.31 3.14 57.61
N ASN A 386 -45.10 2.08 57.56
CA ASN A 386 -45.18 1.15 56.45
C ASN A 386 -45.85 1.71 55.16
N LYS A 387 -46.28 2.97 55.19
CA LYS A 387 -46.87 3.69 54.07
C LYS A 387 -46.02 4.91 53.64
N ILE A 388 -44.77 4.98 54.05
CA ILE A 388 -43.84 6.07 53.69
C ILE A 388 -43.59 6.07 52.19
N SER A 389 -43.77 7.23 51.53
CA SER A 389 -43.54 7.37 50.10
C SER A 389 -42.04 7.57 49.81
N THR A 390 -41.62 7.23 48.56
CA THR A 390 -40.25 7.45 48.05
C THR A 390 -39.79 8.88 48.17
N GLU A 391 -40.69 9.84 48.02
CA GLU A 391 -40.45 11.27 48.16
C GLU A 391 -40.04 11.69 49.59
N LYS A 392 -40.55 11.00 50.61
CA LYS A 392 -40.17 11.19 52.02
C LYS A 392 -38.90 10.42 52.43
N LEU A 393 -38.50 9.44 51.65
CA LEU A 393 -37.23 8.73 51.79
C LEU A 393 -36.04 9.48 51.17
N GLY A 394 -36.29 10.55 50.39
CA GLY A 394 -35.25 11.36 49.76
C GLY A 394 -34.57 10.66 48.60
N MET A 395 -35.26 9.72 47.96
CA MET A 395 -34.82 9.06 46.72
C MET A 395 -35.36 9.71 45.46
#